data_03ecb95ce1d7cb3b7723a5e49853e22c
#
_entry.id   03ecb95ce1d7cb3b7723a5e49853e22c
#
_cell.length_a   1.000
_cell.length_b   1.000
_cell.length_c   1.000
_cell.angle_alpha   90.00
_cell.angle_beta   90.00
_cell.angle_gamma   90.00
#
_symmetry.space_group_name_H-M   'P 1'
#
loop_
_entity.id
_entity.type
_entity.pdbx_description
1 polymer ?
#
loop_
_entity_poly.entity_id
_entity_poly.type
_entity_poly.pdbx_seq_one_letter_code
_entity_poly.pdbx_strand_id
1 'polypeptide(L)'
;MAKTEQTGLYDATNEHDACGVGMVVNIHGNKSHELVDSALKVLENMRHRGAEGADNKTGDGAGIMLQIPHEFILLQGIPVPEKGKYGTGLVFLPKDEKEQASILSIMIEEIEREGLTLMHLRNVPTNPACLGKDARATEPDIKQVFITGVTDADSLERTLYIIRKKIEKRVRHTDFYIVSLSAKNIIYKGMLSSMQVREYFPDLTQPYFTSGLALVHSRFSTNTFPTWSLAQPFRLLAHNGEINTIRGNRGWMEARESVLSSPALGDVKDIRPIIQPGMSDSASLDNVLEFFVMSGLSLPHAMAMLVPESFNDKNPISEELKAFYEYHSILMEPWDGPAALLFSDGRFAGGMLDRNGLRPARYLITKNDTMVVASE
;
A
#
# COMPACT_ATOMS: atom_id res chain seq x y z
N MET A 1 3.08 30.82 -19.62
CA MET A 1 2.37 30.42 -18.41
C MET A 1 1.51 31.59 -17.98
N ALA A 2 0.19 31.47 -18.08
CA ALA A 2 -0.72 32.52 -17.63
C ALA A 2 -0.67 32.56 -16.10
N LYS A 3 -0.39 33.73 -15.52
CA LYS A 3 -0.57 33.99 -14.09
C LYS A 3 -2.06 33.81 -13.79
N THR A 4 -2.43 32.79 -13.04
CA THR A 4 -3.74 32.71 -12.42
C THR A 4 -3.88 33.89 -11.50
N GLU A 5 -4.84 34.79 -11.77
CA GLU A 5 -5.16 35.87 -10.88
C GLU A 5 -5.57 35.35 -9.51
N GLN A 6 -4.88 35.79 -8.48
CA GLN A 6 -5.16 35.47 -7.09
C GLN A 6 -6.56 36.00 -6.74
N THR A 7 -7.52 35.10 -6.53
CA THR A 7 -8.88 35.49 -6.12
C THR A 7 -9.05 35.20 -4.63
N GLY A 8 -9.22 36.29 -3.83
CA GLY A 8 -9.50 36.22 -2.40
C GLY A 8 -8.26 36.03 -1.52
N LEU A 9 -8.45 35.42 -0.36
CA LEU A 9 -7.40 35.20 0.66
C LEU A 9 -6.59 33.89 0.39
N TYR A 10 -6.88 33.18 -0.69
CA TYR A 10 -6.14 31.98 -1.08
C TYR A 10 -4.77 32.35 -1.62
N ASP A 11 -3.72 31.82 -1.02
CA ASP A 11 -2.35 31.93 -1.49
C ASP A 11 -1.78 30.52 -1.69
N ALA A 12 -1.59 30.15 -2.94
CA ALA A 12 -1.08 28.82 -3.33
C ALA A 12 0.31 28.50 -2.74
N THR A 13 1.02 29.50 -2.21
CA THR A 13 2.31 29.30 -1.54
C THR A 13 2.16 28.83 -0.09
N ASN A 14 0.96 28.91 0.49
CA ASN A 14 0.68 28.57 1.89
C ASN A 14 0.00 27.21 2.09
N GLU A 15 -0.41 26.51 1.02
CA GLU A 15 -1.07 25.21 1.11
C GLU A 15 -0.13 24.07 0.69
N HIS A 16 0.66 23.54 1.64
CA HIS A 16 1.57 22.44 1.36
C HIS A 16 1.39 21.22 2.29
N ASP A 17 0.31 21.16 3.07
CA ASP A 17 0.21 20.21 4.19
C ASP A 17 -0.63 18.96 3.95
N ALA A 18 -0.82 18.49 2.72
CA ALA A 18 -1.64 17.31 2.50
C ALA A 18 -1.10 16.40 1.39
N CYS A 19 -0.90 15.12 1.71
CA CYS A 19 -0.66 14.07 0.73
C CYS A 19 -1.72 14.07 -0.39
N GLY A 20 -1.37 13.58 -1.56
CA GLY A 20 -2.31 13.26 -2.63
C GLY A 20 -2.60 11.76 -2.67
N VAL A 21 -3.86 11.37 -2.71
CA VAL A 21 -4.27 9.98 -2.89
C VAL A 21 -5.28 9.86 -4.02
N GLY A 22 -5.12 8.84 -4.86
CA GLY A 22 -6.02 8.59 -5.99
C GLY A 22 -6.19 7.11 -6.30
N MET A 23 -7.30 6.79 -6.95
CA MET A 23 -7.65 5.46 -7.39
C MET A 23 -8.31 5.52 -8.76
N VAL A 24 -7.94 4.61 -9.64
CA VAL A 24 -8.55 4.43 -10.96
C VAL A 24 -8.97 2.97 -11.08
N VAL A 25 -10.24 2.73 -11.41
CA VAL A 25 -10.82 1.38 -11.44
C VAL A 25 -11.73 1.24 -12.66
N ASN A 26 -11.57 0.17 -13.43
CA ASN A 26 -12.60 -0.26 -14.36
C ASN A 26 -13.68 -1.04 -13.59
N ILE A 27 -14.94 -0.58 -13.63
CA ILE A 27 -16.06 -1.14 -12.83
C ILE A 27 -16.31 -2.62 -13.15
N HIS A 28 -16.03 -3.05 -14.39
CA HIS A 28 -16.18 -4.43 -14.83
C HIS A 28 -14.92 -5.29 -14.65
N GLY A 29 -13.84 -4.70 -14.09
CA GLY A 29 -12.58 -5.40 -13.87
C GLY A 29 -11.75 -5.65 -15.14
N ASN A 30 -12.09 -5.01 -16.27
CA ASN A 30 -11.33 -5.11 -17.50
C ASN A 30 -9.93 -4.53 -17.31
N LYS A 31 -8.92 -5.31 -17.66
CA LYS A 31 -7.52 -4.91 -17.52
C LYS A 31 -7.02 -4.22 -18.79
N SER A 32 -6.34 -3.09 -18.63
CA SER A 32 -5.69 -2.40 -19.72
C SER A 32 -4.43 -1.66 -19.26
N HIS A 33 -3.52 -1.36 -20.18
CA HIS A 33 -2.41 -0.46 -19.91
C HIS A 33 -2.87 1.00 -19.83
N GLU A 34 -3.94 1.36 -20.56
CA GLU A 34 -4.55 2.69 -20.49
C GLU A 34 -5.00 3.06 -19.06
N LEU A 35 -5.50 2.07 -18.30
CA LEU A 35 -5.83 2.28 -16.89
C LEU A 35 -4.58 2.58 -16.05
N VAL A 36 -3.48 1.86 -16.28
CA VAL A 36 -2.20 2.11 -15.60
C VAL A 36 -1.68 3.50 -15.93
N ASP A 37 -1.71 3.88 -17.21
CA ASP A 37 -1.30 5.22 -17.67
C ASP A 37 -2.18 6.32 -17.05
N SER A 38 -3.49 6.11 -17.01
CA SER A 38 -4.45 7.02 -16.36
C SER A 38 -4.17 7.19 -14.88
N ALA A 39 -3.83 6.12 -14.16
CA ALA A 39 -3.48 6.18 -12.74
C ALA A 39 -2.16 6.94 -12.50
N LEU A 40 -1.15 6.71 -13.34
CA LEU A 40 0.08 7.48 -13.32
C LEU A 40 -0.19 8.96 -13.62
N LYS A 41 -1.12 9.26 -14.54
CA LYS A 41 -1.53 10.63 -14.83
C LYS A 41 -2.24 11.30 -13.65
N VAL A 42 -3.10 10.57 -12.92
CA VAL A 42 -3.70 11.04 -11.66
C VAL A 42 -2.59 11.38 -10.65
N LEU A 43 -1.58 10.52 -10.51
CA LEU A 43 -0.44 10.75 -9.63
C LEU A 43 0.35 12.01 -10.04
N GLU A 44 0.67 12.16 -11.31
CA GLU A 44 1.38 13.31 -11.87
C GLU A 44 0.62 14.62 -11.64
N ASN A 45 -0.70 14.60 -11.81
CA ASN A 45 -1.57 15.76 -11.58
C ASN A 45 -1.59 16.20 -10.10
N MET A 46 -1.29 15.30 -9.17
CA MET A 46 -1.16 15.59 -7.73
C MET A 46 0.26 16.05 -7.32
N ARG A 47 1.11 16.48 -8.27
CA ARG A 47 2.48 16.97 -7.97
C ARG A 47 2.52 18.00 -6.87
N HIS A 48 1.57 18.93 -6.85
CA HIS A 48 1.46 20.01 -5.85
C HIS A 48 1.11 19.49 -4.44
N ARG A 49 0.75 18.19 -4.30
CA ARG A 49 0.48 17.51 -3.02
C ARG A 49 1.68 16.72 -2.50
N GLY A 50 2.76 16.63 -3.25
CA GLY A 50 4.01 16.00 -2.84
C GLY A 50 5.01 17.04 -2.36
N ALA A 51 5.88 16.65 -1.41
CA ALA A 51 7.01 17.47 -1.04
C ALA A 51 8.29 16.99 -1.74
N GLU A 52 9.18 17.95 -1.96
CA GLU A 52 10.52 17.71 -2.48
C GLU A 52 11.55 18.22 -1.46
N GLY A 53 12.64 17.48 -1.28
CA GLY A 53 13.73 17.85 -0.36
C GLY A 53 14.47 19.12 -0.77
N ALA A 54 15.45 19.51 0.03
CA ALA A 54 16.26 20.71 -0.19
C ALA A 54 17.04 20.72 -1.52
N ASP A 55 17.22 19.55 -2.16
CA ASP A 55 17.82 19.39 -3.49
C ASP A 55 16.82 19.64 -4.64
N ASN A 56 15.55 19.97 -4.33
CA ASN A 56 14.45 20.17 -5.27
C ASN A 56 14.23 19.00 -6.24
N LYS A 57 14.61 17.79 -5.85
CA LYS A 57 14.54 16.61 -6.68
C LYS A 57 14.23 15.32 -5.90
N THR A 58 14.68 15.21 -4.66
CA THR A 58 14.34 14.08 -3.80
C THR A 58 12.88 14.21 -3.35
N GLY A 59 12.01 13.26 -3.76
CA GLY A 59 10.63 13.24 -3.31
C GLY A 59 10.47 12.64 -1.92
N ASP A 60 9.46 13.08 -1.17
CA ASP A 60 9.10 12.50 0.14
C ASP A 60 8.55 11.07 0.05
N GLY A 61 8.10 10.70 -1.14
CA GLY A 61 7.62 9.36 -1.44
C GLY A 61 6.42 9.38 -2.37
N ALA A 62 6.44 8.49 -3.35
CA ALA A 62 5.31 8.24 -4.23
C ALA A 62 5.28 6.77 -4.66
N GLY A 63 4.11 6.32 -5.12
CA GLY A 63 3.97 4.95 -5.59
C GLY A 63 2.61 4.64 -6.15
N ILE A 64 2.52 3.42 -6.66
CA ILE A 64 1.34 2.84 -7.29
C ILE A 64 1.17 1.37 -6.87
N MET A 65 -0.04 1.00 -6.49
CA MET A 65 -0.48 -0.38 -6.31
C MET A 65 -1.32 -0.79 -7.52
N LEU A 66 -1.10 -2.00 -8.01
CA LEU A 66 -1.74 -2.55 -9.20
C LEU A 66 -2.05 -4.03 -8.99
N GLN A 67 -2.93 -4.59 -9.79
CA GLN A 67 -3.05 -6.04 -9.88
C GLN A 67 -1.80 -6.62 -10.55
N ILE A 68 -1.43 -7.86 -10.18
CA ILE A 68 -0.31 -8.56 -10.81
C ILE A 68 -0.50 -8.61 -12.33
N PRO A 69 0.46 -8.07 -13.13
CA PRO A 69 0.40 -8.04 -14.59
C PRO A 69 0.92 -9.36 -15.18
N HIS A 70 0.12 -10.42 -15.13
CA HIS A 70 0.53 -11.79 -15.47
C HIS A 70 1.15 -11.92 -16.87
N GLU A 71 0.50 -11.32 -17.88
CA GLU A 71 1.01 -11.38 -19.27
C GLU A 71 2.38 -10.69 -19.41
N PHE A 72 2.56 -9.55 -18.74
CA PHE A 72 3.87 -8.88 -18.71
C PHE A 72 4.95 -9.80 -18.12
N ILE A 73 4.65 -10.49 -17.02
CA ILE A 73 5.60 -11.41 -16.35
C ILE A 73 6.00 -12.55 -17.30
N LEU A 74 5.04 -13.16 -18.00
CA LEU A 74 5.32 -14.21 -18.99
C LEU A 74 6.21 -13.69 -20.12
N LEU A 75 5.97 -12.46 -20.60
CA LEU A 75 6.79 -11.83 -21.65
C LEU A 75 8.22 -11.47 -21.19
N GLN A 76 8.46 -11.37 -19.88
CA GLN A 76 9.82 -11.28 -19.32
C GLN A 76 10.55 -12.64 -19.30
N GLY A 77 9.94 -13.71 -19.82
CA GLY A 77 10.53 -15.04 -19.84
C GLY A 77 10.51 -15.74 -18.48
N ILE A 78 9.70 -15.29 -17.53
CA ILE A 78 9.59 -15.89 -16.21
C ILE A 78 8.50 -16.96 -16.26
N PRO A 79 8.85 -18.24 -16.02
CA PRO A 79 7.93 -19.38 -16.19
C PRO A 79 6.98 -19.53 -14.98
N VAL A 80 6.15 -18.52 -14.72
CA VAL A 80 5.16 -18.57 -13.63
C VAL A 80 4.01 -19.52 -13.95
N PRO A 81 3.41 -20.19 -12.94
CA PRO A 81 2.16 -20.94 -13.08
C PRO A 81 1.00 -20.02 -13.48
N GLU A 82 -0.19 -20.60 -13.64
CA GLU A 82 -1.42 -19.86 -13.88
C GLU A 82 -1.64 -18.76 -12.83
N LYS A 83 -2.32 -17.71 -13.24
CA LYS A 83 -2.69 -16.58 -12.35
C LYS A 83 -3.39 -17.08 -11.09
N GLY A 84 -2.96 -16.57 -9.93
CA GLY A 84 -3.45 -16.97 -8.61
C GLY A 84 -2.79 -18.22 -8.02
N LYS A 85 -1.89 -18.89 -8.76
CA LYS A 85 -1.10 -20.03 -8.29
C LYS A 85 0.35 -19.70 -7.96
N TYR A 86 0.69 -18.43 -7.95
CA TYR A 86 1.98 -17.93 -7.50
C TYR A 86 1.82 -16.59 -6.79
N GLY A 87 2.71 -16.32 -5.87
CA GLY A 87 2.88 -15.02 -5.21
C GLY A 87 4.06 -14.27 -5.80
N THR A 88 3.96 -12.96 -5.84
CA THR A 88 5.06 -12.08 -6.25
C THR A 88 5.02 -10.77 -5.47
N GLY A 89 6.13 -10.08 -5.43
CA GLY A 89 6.22 -8.77 -4.82
C GLY A 89 7.61 -8.19 -4.91
N LEU A 90 7.71 -6.89 -4.64
CA LEU A 90 9.00 -6.20 -4.62
C LEU A 90 9.60 -6.24 -3.22
N VAL A 91 10.91 -6.41 -3.18
CA VAL A 91 11.72 -6.42 -1.96
C VAL A 91 12.85 -5.42 -2.12
N PHE A 92 13.00 -4.54 -1.14
CA PHE A 92 14.15 -3.68 -0.98
C PHE A 92 15.23 -4.42 -0.21
N LEU A 93 16.43 -4.45 -0.73
CA LEU A 93 17.60 -5.10 -0.16
C LEU A 93 18.75 -4.10 -0.01
N PRO A 94 19.66 -4.32 0.95
CA PRO A 94 20.90 -3.53 1.01
C PRO A 94 21.72 -3.74 -0.25
N LYS A 95 22.62 -2.79 -0.56
CA LYS A 95 23.52 -2.90 -1.73
C LYS A 95 24.72 -3.84 -1.51
N ASP A 96 25.03 -4.17 -0.26
CA ASP A 96 26.10 -5.12 0.05
C ASP A 96 25.69 -6.56 -0.30
N GLU A 97 26.47 -7.22 -1.16
CA GLU A 97 26.16 -8.56 -1.67
C GLU A 97 26.13 -9.64 -0.57
N LYS A 98 26.93 -9.49 0.50
CA LYS A 98 26.97 -10.46 1.60
C LYS A 98 25.72 -10.33 2.47
N GLU A 99 25.31 -9.10 2.74
CA GLU A 99 24.08 -8.82 3.47
C GLU A 99 22.86 -9.29 2.67
N GLN A 100 22.82 -9.02 1.36
CA GLN A 100 21.79 -9.56 0.47
C GLN A 100 21.70 -11.09 0.53
N ALA A 101 22.84 -11.77 0.37
CA ALA A 101 22.89 -13.24 0.39
C ALA A 101 22.38 -13.80 1.71
N SER A 102 22.74 -13.18 2.85
CA SER A 102 22.25 -13.56 4.17
C SER A 102 20.74 -13.40 4.30
N ILE A 103 20.20 -12.26 3.85
CA ILE A 103 18.75 -11.98 3.88
C ILE A 103 18.00 -12.95 2.96
N LEU A 104 18.50 -13.17 1.74
CA LEU A 104 17.88 -14.10 0.79
C LEU A 104 17.87 -15.54 1.32
N SER A 105 18.93 -15.97 2.02
CA SER A 105 18.95 -17.27 2.70
C SER A 105 17.83 -17.41 3.73
N ILE A 106 17.62 -16.38 4.58
CA ILE A 106 16.54 -16.35 5.55
C ILE A 106 15.17 -16.39 4.84
N MET A 107 15.02 -15.63 3.75
CA MET A 107 13.77 -15.64 2.96
C MET A 107 13.48 -17.03 2.39
N ILE A 108 14.46 -17.69 1.80
CA ILE A 108 14.31 -19.05 1.25
C ILE A 108 13.93 -20.03 2.35
N GLU A 109 14.60 -20.00 3.49
CA GLU A 109 14.28 -20.87 4.63
C GLU A 109 12.83 -20.70 5.11
N GLU A 110 12.33 -19.46 5.24
CA GLU A 110 10.94 -19.24 5.69
C GLU A 110 9.92 -19.64 4.62
N ILE A 111 10.23 -19.44 3.34
CA ILE A 111 9.39 -19.91 2.22
C ILE A 111 9.29 -21.43 2.23
N GLU A 112 10.41 -22.14 2.37
CA GLU A 112 10.45 -23.60 2.39
C GLU A 112 9.79 -24.21 3.64
N ARG A 113 9.91 -23.55 4.80
CA ARG A 113 9.22 -23.96 6.04
C ARG A 113 7.69 -23.95 5.91
N GLU A 114 7.16 -23.06 5.08
CA GLU A 114 5.72 -23.00 4.78
C GLU A 114 5.32 -23.90 3.58
N GLY A 115 6.23 -24.75 3.11
CA GLY A 115 5.97 -25.69 2.02
C GLY A 115 5.91 -25.05 0.63
N LEU A 116 6.41 -23.83 0.49
CA LEU A 116 6.50 -23.12 -0.79
C LEU A 116 7.93 -23.14 -1.33
N THR A 117 8.10 -22.68 -2.55
CA THR A 117 9.41 -22.59 -3.23
C THR A 117 9.62 -21.22 -3.83
N LEU A 118 10.79 -20.61 -3.59
CA LEU A 118 11.24 -19.43 -4.33
C LEU A 118 11.64 -19.89 -5.74
N MET A 119 10.78 -19.61 -6.71
CA MET A 119 10.92 -20.08 -8.09
C MET A 119 11.87 -19.20 -8.90
N HIS A 120 11.81 -17.90 -8.71
CA HIS A 120 12.59 -16.93 -9.47
C HIS A 120 12.82 -15.65 -8.68
N LEU A 121 13.97 -15.01 -8.95
CA LEU A 121 14.36 -13.71 -8.43
C LEU A 121 14.75 -12.82 -9.60
N ARG A 122 14.00 -11.73 -9.83
CA ARG A 122 14.23 -10.78 -10.92
C ARG A 122 14.82 -9.47 -10.38
N ASN A 123 15.82 -8.93 -11.05
CA ASN A 123 16.20 -7.55 -10.85
C ASN A 123 15.13 -6.63 -11.45
N VAL A 124 14.58 -5.72 -10.66
CA VAL A 124 13.61 -4.74 -11.17
C VAL A 124 14.39 -3.65 -11.93
N PRO A 125 14.07 -3.40 -13.22
CA PRO A 125 14.69 -2.30 -13.93
C PRO A 125 14.32 -0.96 -13.28
N THR A 126 15.33 -0.13 -13.03
CA THR A 126 15.16 1.22 -12.47
C THR A 126 15.98 2.23 -13.26
N ASN A 127 15.57 3.50 -13.22
CA ASN A 127 16.33 4.62 -13.77
C ASN A 127 16.81 5.57 -12.66
N PRO A 128 17.98 5.32 -12.04
CA PRO A 128 18.49 6.15 -10.96
C PRO A 128 18.84 7.59 -11.39
N ALA A 129 18.91 7.90 -12.69
CA ALA A 129 19.25 9.25 -13.17
C ALA A 129 18.18 10.29 -12.81
N CYS A 130 16.91 9.86 -12.60
CA CYS A 130 15.83 10.74 -12.18
C CYS A 130 15.87 11.09 -10.68
N LEU A 131 16.63 10.35 -9.86
CA LEU A 131 16.65 10.53 -8.40
C LEU A 131 17.38 11.83 -7.99
N GLY A 132 16.91 12.43 -6.89
CA GLY A 132 17.64 13.42 -6.13
C GLY A 132 18.78 12.80 -5.31
N LYS A 133 19.63 13.65 -4.75
CA LYS A 133 20.85 13.23 -4.05
C LYS A 133 20.56 12.31 -2.87
N ASP A 134 19.59 12.68 -2.04
CA ASP A 134 19.30 11.94 -0.81
C ASP A 134 18.58 10.62 -1.08
N ALA A 135 17.64 10.61 -2.05
CA ALA A 135 17.01 9.38 -2.50
C ALA A 135 18.02 8.39 -3.10
N ARG A 136 19.01 8.91 -3.88
CA ARG A 136 20.05 8.09 -4.47
C ARG A 136 21.03 7.53 -3.45
N ALA A 137 21.33 8.28 -2.38
CA ALA A 137 22.23 7.83 -1.32
C ALA A 137 21.65 6.65 -0.52
N THR A 138 20.32 6.57 -0.42
CA THR A 138 19.59 5.53 0.31
C THR A 138 18.84 4.57 -0.61
N GLU A 139 19.07 4.63 -1.92
CA GLU A 139 18.42 3.76 -2.90
C GLU A 139 18.73 2.29 -2.61
N PRO A 140 17.70 1.44 -2.39
CA PRO A 140 17.91 0.01 -2.19
C PRO A 140 18.19 -0.71 -3.52
N ASP A 141 18.73 -1.92 -3.44
CA ASP A 141 18.64 -2.87 -4.55
C ASP A 141 17.22 -3.47 -4.57
N ILE A 142 16.53 -3.36 -5.70
CA ILE A 142 15.12 -3.76 -5.81
C ILE A 142 15.01 -5.08 -6.56
N LYS A 143 14.56 -6.12 -5.85
CA LYS A 143 14.26 -7.43 -6.44
C LYS A 143 12.76 -7.69 -6.48
N GLN A 144 12.35 -8.43 -7.49
CA GLN A 144 11.01 -9.02 -7.54
C GLN A 144 11.13 -10.53 -7.31
N VAL A 145 10.42 -11.03 -6.29
CA VAL A 145 10.39 -12.45 -5.94
C VAL A 145 9.17 -13.14 -6.54
N PHE A 146 9.32 -14.43 -6.90
CA PHE A 146 8.25 -15.28 -7.39
C PHE A 146 8.23 -16.57 -6.57
N ILE A 147 7.09 -16.87 -5.94
CA ILE A 147 6.91 -17.98 -5.00
C ILE A 147 5.74 -18.81 -5.44
N THR A 148 5.88 -20.14 -5.43
CA THR A 148 4.85 -21.09 -5.84
C THR A 148 4.77 -22.27 -4.89
N GLY A 149 3.70 -23.09 -4.99
CA GLY A 149 3.55 -24.35 -4.25
C GLY A 149 2.20 -24.58 -3.59
N VAL A 150 1.23 -23.66 -3.69
CA VAL A 150 -0.11 -23.79 -3.09
C VAL A 150 -1.18 -23.94 -4.17
N THR A 151 -2.30 -24.56 -3.82
CA THR A 151 -3.35 -24.94 -4.76
C THR A 151 -4.41 -23.87 -4.99
N ASP A 152 -4.71 -22.99 -3.99
CA ASP A 152 -5.71 -21.93 -4.12
C ASP A 152 -5.15 -20.55 -3.73
N ALA A 153 -5.71 -19.52 -4.36
CA ALA A 153 -5.19 -18.15 -4.23
C ALA A 153 -5.38 -17.52 -2.83
N ASP A 154 -6.43 -17.87 -2.10
CA ASP A 154 -6.70 -17.29 -0.78
C ASP A 154 -5.85 -17.95 0.31
N SER A 155 -5.59 -19.25 0.21
CA SER A 155 -4.61 -19.95 1.05
C SER A 155 -3.20 -19.45 0.76
N LEU A 156 -2.86 -19.26 -0.51
CA LEU A 156 -1.56 -18.70 -0.90
C LEU A 156 -1.37 -17.30 -0.30
N GLU A 157 -2.36 -16.43 -0.40
CA GLU A 157 -2.29 -15.06 0.14
C GLU A 157 -1.99 -15.06 1.65
N ARG A 158 -2.69 -15.91 2.42
CA ARG A 158 -2.44 -16.07 3.86
C ARG A 158 -1.04 -16.62 4.17
N THR A 159 -0.60 -17.60 3.40
CA THR A 159 0.74 -18.19 3.57
C THR A 159 1.82 -17.17 3.26
N LEU A 160 1.67 -16.37 2.20
CA LEU A 160 2.60 -15.28 1.87
C LEU A 160 2.65 -14.21 2.97
N TYR A 161 1.51 -13.88 3.59
CA TYR A 161 1.47 -13.00 4.75
C TYR A 161 2.27 -13.58 5.93
N ILE A 162 2.08 -14.85 6.26
CA ILE A 162 2.80 -15.53 7.35
C ILE A 162 4.31 -15.54 7.06
N ILE A 163 4.72 -15.94 5.86
CA ILE A 163 6.12 -15.93 5.40
C ILE A 163 6.74 -14.54 5.59
N ARG A 164 6.07 -13.51 5.08
CA ARG A 164 6.54 -12.13 5.21
C ARG A 164 6.75 -11.73 6.67
N LYS A 165 5.78 -11.99 7.53
CA LYS A 165 5.87 -11.67 8.97
C LYS A 165 7.01 -12.41 9.65
N LYS A 166 7.25 -13.69 9.31
CA LYS A 166 8.37 -14.48 9.84
C LYS A 166 9.71 -13.95 9.36
N ILE A 167 9.82 -13.56 8.08
CA ILE A 167 11.02 -12.94 7.53
C ILE A 167 11.29 -11.61 8.23
N GLU A 168 10.30 -10.70 8.35
CA GLU A 168 10.42 -9.39 9.01
C GLU A 168 10.84 -9.53 10.50
N LYS A 169 10.44 -10.61 11.16
CA LYS A 169 10.83 -10.91 12.55
C LYS A 169 12.31 -11.33 12.67
N ARG A 170 12.82 -12.06 11.67
CA ARG A 170 14.22 -12.59 11.65
C ARG A 170 15.21 -11.58 11.09
N VAL A 171 14.83 -10.84 10.06
CA VAL A 171 15.68 -9.86 9.40
C VAL A 171 15.53 -8.50 10.07
N ARG A 172 16.56 -8.07 10.79
CA ARG A 172 16.61 -6.75 11.46
C ARG A 172 17.65 -5.88 10.78
N HIS A 173 17.34 -5.48 9.53
CA HIS A 173 18.23 -4.62 8.74
C HIS A 173 17.45 -3.37 8.29
N THR A 174 18.04 -2.19 8.44
CA THR A 174 17.39 -0.90 8.15
C THR A 174 17.00 -0.74 6.68
N ASP A 175 17.80 -1.31 5.77
CA ASP A 175 17.62 -1.19 4.32
C ASP A 175 16.83 -2.36 3.73
N PHE A 176 16.34 -3.29 4.59
CA PHE A 176 15.48 -4.38 4.19
C PHE A 176 14.02 -4.03 4.37
N TYR A 177 13.21 -4.21 3.33
CA TYR A 177 11.77 -4.04 3.40
C TYR A 177 11.04 -4.84 2.32
N ILE A 178 10.05 -5.64 2.71
CA ILE A 178 9.16 -6.31 1.76
C ILE A 178 8.02 -5.34 1.42
N VAL A 179 8.08 -4.76 0.22
CA VAL A 179 7.13 -3.76 -0.28
C VAL A 179 5.75 -4.37 -0.42
N SER A 180 5.68 -5.50 -1.12
CA SER A 180 4.50 -6.34 -1.26
C SER A 180 4.92 -7.80 -1.41
N LEU A 181 4.06 -8.72 -1.02
CA LEU A 181 4.17 -10.15 -1.28
C LEU A 181 2.76 -10.72 -1.32
N SER A 182 2.21 -10.91 -2.52
CA SER A 182 0.80 -11.19 -2.73
C SER A 182 0.58 -12.07 -3.97
N ALA A 183 -0.53 -12.80 -4.00
CA ALA A 183 -1.01 -13.50 -5.19
C ALA A 183 -1.97 -12.64 -6.04
N LYS A 184 -2.25 -11.39 -5.62
CA LYS A 184 -3.30 -10.54 -6.19
C LYS A 184 -2.80 -9.19 -6.68
N ASN A 185 -1.94 -8.50 -5.91
CA ASN A 185 -1.45 -7.17 -6.21
C ASN A 185 0.07 -7.05 -6.15
N ILE A 186 0.59 -5.98 -6.73
CA ILE A 186 1.99 -5.60 -6.69
C ILE A 186 2.10 -4.09 -6.49
N ILE A 187 3.14 -3.65 -5.78
CA ILE A 187 3.33 -2.24 -5.42
C ILE A 187 4.71 -1.79 -5.91
N TYR A 188 4.72 -0.67 -6.64
CA TYR A 188 5.90 0.07 -7.03
C TYR A 188 5.92 1.40 -6.29
N LYS A 189 6.93 1.63 -5.46
CA LYS A 189 7.05 2.84 -4.64
C LYS A 189 8.50 3.16 -4.27
N GLY A 190 8.74 4.36 -3.80
CA GLY A 190 10.06 4.76 -3.32
C GLY A 190 10.12 6.21 -2.83
N MET A 191 11.31 6.69 -2.46
CA MET A 191 11.59 8.09 -2.19
C MET A 191 11.58 8.90 -3.50
N LEU A 192 10.41 8.97 -4.11
CA LEU A 192 10.15 9.55 -5.43
C LEU A 192 9.17 10.71 -5.30
N SER A 193 9.26 11.68 -6.16
CA SER A 193 8.15 12.58 -6.43
C SER A 193 7.12 11.89 -7.34
N SER A 194 5.93 12.45 -7.41
CA SER A 194 4.85 11.92 -8.26
C SER A 194 5.25 11.77 -9.73
N MET A 195 6.09 12.68 -10.24
CA MET A 195 6.59 12.64 -11.61
C MET A 195 7.62 11.55 -11.85
N GLN A 196 8.40 11.20 -10.84
CA GLN A 196 9.50 10.25 -10.95
C GLN A 196 9.04 8.78 -10.99
N VAL A 197 7.84 8.43 -10.49
CA VAL A 197 7.37 7.03 -10.44
C VAL A 197 7.40 6.37 -11.82
N ARG A 198 6.88 7.05 -12.85
CA ARG A 198 6.89 6.59 -14.24
C ARG A 198 8.32 6.49 -14.80
N GLU A 199 9.14 7.48 -14.50
CA GLU A 199 10.50 7.56 -15.03
C GLU A 199 11.45 6.57 -14.35
N TYR A 200 11.28 6.35 -13.04
CA TYR A 200 12.12 5.46 -12.24
C TYR A 200 11.83 3.99 -12.50
N PHE A 201 10.56 3.62 -12.77
CA PHE A 201 10.15 2.24 -13.00
C PHE A 201 9.72 2.01 -14.47
N PRO A 202 10.64 1.68 -15.39
CA PRO A 202 10.33 1.42 -16.80
C PRO A 202 9.29 0.31 -17.03
N ASP A 203 9.14 -0.63 -16.08
CA ASP A 203 8.11 -1.67 -16.13
C ASP A 203 6.71 -1.08 -16.33
N LEU A 204 6.41 0.02 -15.63
CA LEU A 204 5.09 0.67 -15.65
C LEU A 204 4.71 1.29 -17.00
N THR A 205 5.66 1.45 -17.90
CA THR A 205 5.44 2.02 -19.26
C THR A 205 5.27 0.94 -20.33
N GLN A 206 5.38 -0.35 -19.96
CA GLN A 206 5.28 -1.42 -20.93
C GLN A 206 3.82 -1.70 -21.31
N PRO A 207 3.48 -1.81 -22.62
CA PRO A 207 2.09 -1.99 -23.07
C PRO A 207 1.38 -3.21 -22.48
N TYR A 208 2.11 -4.25 -22.16
CA TYR A 208 1.57 -5.48 -21.55
C TYR A 208 1.47 -5.42 -20.02
N PHE A 209 1.94 -4.35 -19.40
CA PHE A 209 1.74 -4.11 -17.98
C PHE A 209 0.31 -3.58 -17.77
N THR A 210 -0.64 -4.49 -17.49
CA THR A 210 -2.07 -4.20 -17.46
C THR A 210 -2.66 -4.39 -16.07
N SER A 211 -3.65 -3.56 -15.72
CA SER A 211 -4.42 -3.67 -14.49
C SER A 211 -5.86 -3.23 -14.70
N GLY A 212 -6.80 -3.76 -13.94
CA GLY A 212 -8.19 -3.31 -13.86
C GLY A 212 -8.44 -2.32 -12.72
N LEU A 213 -7.47 -2.14 -11.84
CA LEU A 213 -7.49 -1.16 -10.75
C LEU A 213 -6.07 -0.67 -10.43
N ALA A 214 -5.99 0.56 -9.94
CA ALA A 214 -4.75 1.14 -9.44
C ALA A 214 -5.03 2.10 -8.29
N LEU A 215 -4.20 2.06 -7.23
CA LEU A 215 -4.12 3.08 -6.18
C LEU A 215 -2.80 3.83 -6.33
N VAL A 216 -2.84 5.15 -6.23
CA VAL A 216 -1.65 6.01 -6.30
C VAL A 216 -1.58 6.93 -5.09
N HIS A 217 -0.37 7.28 -4.71
CA HIS A 217 -0.12 8.18 -3.59
C HIS A 217 1.08 9.08 -3.86
N SER A 218 0.93 10.35 -3.51
CA SER A 218 2.00 11.35 -3.44
C SER A 218 2.11 11.84 -2.00
N ARG A 219 3.27 11.61 -1.38
CA ARG A 219 3.49 11.86 0.04
C ARG A 219 3.99 13.27 0.30
N PHE A 220 3.43 13.89 1.33
CA PHE A 220 4.01 15.01 2.04
C PHE A 220 4.30 14.56 3.48
N SER A 221 5.56 14.60 3.88
CA SER A 221 5.99 14.10 5.20
C SER A 221 6.14 15.23 6.18
N THR A 222 5.25 15.33 7.17
CA THR A 222 5.30 16.34 8.23
C THR A 222 5.92 15.82 9.51
N ASN A 223 5.67 14.57 9.88
CA ASN A 223 6.00 14.01 11.20
C ASN A 223 7.09 12.95 11.21
N THR A 224 7.51 12.46 10.04
CA THR A 224 8.56 11.43 9.91
C THR A 224 9.47 11.72 8.74
N PHE A 225 10.78 11.49 8.90
CA PHE A 225 11.70 11.64 7.77
C PHE A 225 11.31 10.70 6.61
N PRO A 226 11.42 11.17 5.36
CA PRO A 226 11.19 10.35 4.19
C PRO A 226 12.13 9.14 4.16
N THR A 227 11.58 7.97 3.84
CA THR A 227 12.34 6.75 3.57
C THR A 227 11.67 5.95 2.45
N TRP A 228 12.43 5.09 1.79
CA TRP A 228 11.91 4.23 0.74
C TRP A 228 10.74 3.34 1.21
N SER A 229 10.82 2.81 2.42
CA SER A 229 9.81 1.92 3.01
C SER A 229 8.52 2.65 3.39
N LEU A 230 8.60 3.92 3.82
CA LEU A 230 7.45 4.70 4.29
C LEU A 230 6.67 5.37 3.16
N ALA A 231 7.16 5.31 1.90
CA ALA A 231 6.34 5.70 0.76
C ALA A 231 5.06 4.86 0.69
N GLN A 232 3.98 5.47 0.20
CA GLN A 232 2.71 4.79 -0.01
C GLN A 232 2.47 4.55 -1.51
N PRO A 233 1.53 3.63 -1.90
CA PRO A 233 0.64 2.82 -1.06
C PRO A 233 1.37 1.81 -0.17
N PHE A 234 0.72 1.43 0.94
CA PHE A 234 1.07 0.24 1.69
C PHE A 234 0.42 -0.99 1.05
N ARG A 235 0.29 -2.12 1.79
CA ARG A 235 -0.09 -3.40 1.18
C ARG A 235 -1.56 -3.48 0.80
N LEU A 236 -2.43 -2.80 1.56
CA LEU A 236 -3.86 -2.73 1.30
C LEU A 236 -4.40 -1.31 1.17
N LEU A 237 -3.71 -0.29 1.72
CA LEU A 237 -4.24 1.06 1.76
C LEU A 237 -3.25 2.16 1.35
N ALA A 238 -3.83 3.29 0.97
CA ALA A 238 -3.19 4.59 0.87
C ALA A 238 -4.08 5.64 1.56
N HIS A 239 -3.47 6.62 2.25
CA HIS A 239 -4.25 7.57 2.99
C HIS A 239 -3.70 9.00 2.87
N ASN A 240 -4.61 9.97 2.87
CA ASN A 240 -4.29 11.37 2.98
C ASN A 240 -4.82 11.90 4.31
N GLY A 241 -3.92 12.18 5.26
CA GLY A 241 -4.26 12.71 6.57
C GLY A 241 -3.40 12.15 7.69
N GLU A 242 -3.95 12.13 8.90
CA GLU A 242 -3.28 11.68 10.12
C GLU A 242 -4.25 10.88 11.00
N ILE A 243 -3.77 9.81 11.62
CA ILE A 243 -4.51 9.08 12.66
C ILE A 243 -4.09 9.63 14.02
N ASN A 244 -4.89 10.52 14.57
CA ASN A 244 -4.55 11.22 15.83
C ASN A 244 -4.58 10.30 17.04
N THR A 245 -5.37 9.23 17.02
CA THR A 245 -5.47 8.24 18.09
C THR A 245 -4.40 7.18 18.08
N ILE A 246 -3.42 7.28 17.18
CA ILE A 246 -2.42 6.24 16.86
C ILE A 246 -1.71 5.66 18.11
N ARG A 247 -1.37 6.48 19.10
CA ARG A 247 -0.69 6.00 20.32
C ARG A 247 -1.56 5.00 21.09
N GLY A 248 -2.84 5.34 21.25
CA GLY A 248 -3.82 4.46 21.91
C GLY A 248 -4.06 3.20 21.08
N ASN A 249 -4.26 3.33 19.77
CA ASN A 249 -4.51 2.20 18.87
C ASN A 249 -3.34 1.19 18.90
N ARG A 250 -2.09 1.67 18.86
CA ARG A 250 -0.91 0.79 18.98
C ARG A 250 -0.87 0.06 20.33
N GLY A 251 -1.06 0.80 21.44
CA GLY A 251 -1.04 0.21 22.77
C GLY A 251 -2.14 -0.83 22.98
N TRP A 252 -3.35 -0.57 22.50
CA TRP A 252 -4.44 -1.54 22.54
C TRP A 252 -4.19 -2.76 21.66
N MET A 253 -3.62 -2.57 20.49
CA MET A 253 -3.29 -3.70 19.62
C MET A 253 -2.21 -4.58 20.22
N GLU A 254 -1.16 -3.99 20.81
CA GLU A 254 -0.10 -4.71 21.54
C GLU A 254 -0.67 -5.50 22.72
N ALA A 255 -1.56 -4.89 23.52
CA ALA A 255 -2.21 -5.57 24.63
C ALA A 255 -3.03 -6.78 24.17
N ARG A 256 -3.76 -6.66 23.05
CA ARG A 256 -4.55 -7.75 22.46
C ARG A 256 -3.70 -8.88 21.92
N GLU A 257 -2.48 -8.63 21.46
CA GLU A 257 -1.61 -9.65 20.88
C GLU A 257 -1.46 -10.89 21.76
N SER A 258 -1.54 -10.72 23.08
CA SER A 258 -1.42 -11.83 24.05
C SER A 258 -2.57 -12.85 23.96
N VAL A 259 -3.76 -12.39 23.55
CA VAL A 259 -5.01 -13.18 23.52
C VAL A 259 -5.54 -13.41 22.09
N LEU A 260 -4.90 -12.82 21.08
CA LEU A 260 -5.30 -13.02 19.68
C LEU A 260 -5.15 -14.47 19.26
N SER A 261 -6.17 -14.97 18.60
CA SER A 261 -6.17 -16.27 17.92
C SER A 261 -6.83 -16.14 16.54
N SER A 262 -6.35 -16.87 15.57
CA SER A 262 -6.94 -16.90 14.22
C SER A 262 -6.82 -18.31 13.66
N PRO A 263 -7.94 -19.04 13.52
CA PRO A 263 -7.92 -20.37 12.88
C PRO A 263 -7.34 -20.35 11.47
N ALA A 264 -7.47 -19.21 10.76
CA ALA A 264 -6.96 -19.05 9.40
C ALA A 264 -5.44 -18.85 9.32
N LEU A 265 -4.81 -18.35 10.40
CA LEU A 265 -3.39 -18.00 10.44
C LEU A 265 -2.53 -18.94 11.30
N GLY A 266 -3.14 -19.91 11.95
CA GLY A 266 -2.44 -20.82 12.89
C GLY A 266 -1.98 -20.13 14.15
N ASP A 267 -0.75 -20.38 14.63
CA ASP A 267 -0.23 -19.75 15.84
C ASP A 267 0.17 -18.28 15.58
N VAL A 268 -0.66 -17.38 16.06
CA VAL A 268 -0.44 -15.91 15.91
C VAL A 268 0.87 -15.45 16.56
N LYS A 269 1.46 -16.23 17.48
CA LYS A 269 2.76 -15.89 18.09
C LYS A 269 3.90 -15.79 17.05
N ASP A 270 3.82 -16.54 15.98
CA ASP A 270 4.84 -16.55 14.93
C ASP A 270 4.86 -15.28 14.11
N ILE A 271 3.71 -14.61 13.98
CA ILE A 271 3.54 -13.38 13.17
C ILE A 271 3.57 -12.08 14.01
N ARG A 272 3.82 -12.17 15.32
CA ARG A 272 3.97 -10.98 16.19
C ARG A 272 5.34 -10.32 15.99
N PRO A 273 5.40 -8.98 16.14
CA PRO A 273 4.31 -8.05 16.41
C PRO A 273 3.42 -7.84 15.18
N ILE A 274 2.13 -7.61 15.38
CA ILE A 274 1.21 -7.30 14.28
C ILE A 274 1.61 -5.96 13.66
N ILE A 275 1.72 -4.91 14.48
CA ILE A 275 2.21 -3.60 14.04
C ILE A 275 3.74 -3.60 14.10
N GLN A 276 4.40 -3.34 12.98
CA GLN A 276 5.84 -3.20 12.92
C GLN A 276 6.29 -1.96 13.70
N PRO A 277 7.30 -2.07 14.59
CA PRO A 277 7.86 -0.93 15.31
C PRO A 277 8.46 0.12 14.37
N GLY A 278 8.34 1.40 14.74
CA GLY A 278 8.98 2.51 14.01
C GLY A 278 8.26 2.94 12.72
N MET A 279 7.12 2.32 12.39
CA MET A 279 6.35 2.66 11.19
C MET A 279 5.46 3.90 11.42
N SER A 280 4.99 4.51 10.31
CA SER A 280 4.03 5.62 10.37
C SER A 280 2.67 5.18 10.92
N ASP A 281 1.78 6.14 11.16
CA ASP A 281 0.38 5.91 11.55
C ASP A 281 -0.37 5.08 10.51
N SER A 282 -0.30 5.47 9.25
CA SER A 282 -0.91 4.78 8.12
C SER A 282 -0.35 3.37 7.90
N ALA A 283 0.95 3.17 8.07
CA ALA A 283 1.54 1.83 8.02
C ALA A 283 1.07 0.95 9.19
N SER A 284 0.84 1.53 10.36
CA SER A 284 0.27 0.81 11.51
C SER A 284 -1.17 0.39 11.25
N LEU A 285 -1.98 1.28 10.66
CA LEU A 285 -3.35 0.96 10.24
C LEU A 285 -3.35 -0.14 9.16
N ASP A 286 -2.48 -0.05 8.15
CA ASP A 286 -2.32 -1.08 7.11
C ASP A 286 -1.97 -2.45 7.71
N ASN A 287 -1.06 -2.50 8.69
CA ASN A 287 -0.68 -3.76 9.34
C ASN A 287 -1.85 -4.42 10.09
N VAL A 288 -2.68 -3.63 10.77
CA VAL A 288 -3.85 -4.14 11.48
C VAL A 288 -4.95 -4.55 10.51
N LEU A 289 -5.18 -3.75 9.47
CA LEU A 289 -6.12 -4.06 8.39
C LEU A 289 -5.75 -5.38 7.71
N GLU A 290 -4.49 -5.54 7.33
CA GLU A 290 -3.97 -6.75 6.71
C GLU A 290 -4.17 -7.97 7.62
N PHE A 291 -3.85 -7.86 8.91
CA PHE A 291 -4.08 -8.94 9.88
C PHE A 291 -5.54 -9.38 9.91
N PHE A 292 -6.50 -8.46 9.95
CA PHE A 292 -7.92 -8.82 9.97
C PHE A 292 -8.39 -9.43 8.66
N VAL A 293 -7.93 -8.92 7.54
CA VAL A 293 -8.27 -9.49 6.22
C VAL A 293 -7.69 -10.91 6.09
N MET A 294 -6.44 -11.13 6.50
CA MET A 294 -5.83 -12.45 6.46
C MET A 294 -6.44 -13.42 7.50
N SER A 295 -7.02 -12.89 8.58
CA SER A 295 -7.82 -13.66 9.54
C SER A 295 -9.21 -14.04 9.06
N GLY A 296 -9.65 -13.55 7.88
CA GLY A 296 -10.89 -13.94 7.22
C GLY A 296 -11.99 -12.88 7.17
N LEU A 297 -11.76 -11.66 7.68
CA LEU A 297 -12.70 -10.56 7.47
C LEU A 297 -12.61 -10.08 6.02
N SER A 298 -13.73 -9.67 5.43
CA SER A 298 -13.68 -8.97 4.16
C SER A 298 -13.04 -7.57 4.34
N LEU A 299 -12.36 -7.08 3.32
CA LEU A 299 -11.69 -5.78 3.38
C LEU A 299 -12.63 -4.62 3.75
N PRO A 300 -13.86 -4.49 3.17
CA PRO A 300 -14.80 -3.46 3.59
C PRO A 300 -15.26 -3.60 5.05
N HIS A 301 -15.46 -4.83 5.52
CA HIS A 301 -15.85 -5.09 6.91
C HIS A 301 -14.73 -4.64 7.87
N ALA A 302 -13.49 -5.03 7.62
CA ALA A 302 -12.36 -4.65 8.44
C ALA A 302 -12.16 -3.13 8.47
N MET A 303 -12.32 -2.46 7.33
CA MET A 303 -12.25 -1.00 7.25
C MET A 303 -13.37 -0.31 8.04
N ALA A 304 -14.62 -0.75 7.90
CA ALA A 304 -15.75 -0.20 8.64
C ALA A 304 -15.63 -0.42 10.17
N MET A 305 -15.01 -1.53 10.58
CA MET A 305 -14.72 -1.80 12.00
C MET A 305 -13.63 -0.88 12.54
N LEU A 306 -12.55 -0.66 11.78
CA LEU A 306 -11.40 0.15 12.21
C LEU A 306 -11.72 1.66 12.19
N VAL A 307 -12.48 2.12 11.21
CA VAL A 307 -12.83 3.53 11.01
C VAL A 307 -14.36 3.66 10.93
N PRO A 308 -15.09 3.43 12.05
CA PRO A 308 -16.54 3.50 12.06
C PRO A 308 -17.01 4.94 11.85
N GLU A 309 -18.01 5.12 11.01
CA GLU A 309 -18.66 6.42 10.78
C GLU A 309 -19.26 6.97 12.09
N SER A 310 -19.14 8.28 12.30
CA SER A 310 -19.79 8.96 13.40
C SER A 310 -21.28 9.18 13.07
N PHE A 311 -22.17 8.77 13.97
CA PHE A 311 -23.60 8.92 13.78
C PHE A 311 -24.28 9.56 15.01
N ASN A 312 -25.33 10.34 14.73
CA ASN A 312 -26.15 11.01 15.76
C ASN A 312 -27.48 11.43 15.11
N ASP A 313 -28.31 12.16 15.85
CA ASP A 313 -29.61 12.63 15.37
C ASP A 313 -29.55 13.50 14.10
N LYS A 314 -28.41 14.17 13.84
CA LYS A 314 -28.19 14.99 12.63
C LYS A 314 -27.60 14.19 11.48
N ASN A 315 -26.98 13.06 11.77
CA ASN A 315 -26.43 12.12 10.80
C ASN A 315 -26.93 10.71 11.15
N PRO A 316 -28.21 10.40 10.90
CA PRO A 316 -28.78 9.10 11.21
C PRO A 316 -28.30 8.03 10.23
N ILE A 317 -28.08 6.84 10.74
CA ILE A 317 -27.76 5.63 9.95
C ILE A 317 -28.85 4.58 10.13
N SER A 318 -28.86 3.51 9.33
CA SER A 318 -29.82 2.41 9.52
C SER A 318 -29.57 1.68 10.84
N GLU A 319 -30.62 1.06 11.39
CA GLU A 319 -30.50 0.30 12.64
C GLU A 319 -29.54 -0.90 12.50
N GLU A 320 -29.46 -1.51 11.30
CA GLU A 320 -28.51 -2.60 11.03
C GLU A 320 -27.06 -2.09 11.07
N LEU A 321 -26.78 -0.94 10.48
CA LEU A 321 -25.45 -0.34 10.48
C LEU A 321 -25.07 0.13 11.88
N LYS A 322 -26.01 0.67 12.64
CA LYS A 322 -25.83 1.04 14.05
C LYS A 322 -25.48 -0.17 14.90
N ALA A 323 -26.22 -1.26 14.78
CA ALA A 323 -25.96 -2.50 15.49
C ALA A 323 -24.57 -3.08 15.11
N PHE A 324 -24.15 -2.96 13.84
CA PHE A 324 -22.84 -3.33 13.39
C PHE A 324 -21.75 -2.52 14.13
N TYR A 325 -21.84 -1.19 14.16
CA TYR A 325 -20.86 -0.34 14.83
C TYR A 325 -20.87 -0.53 16.36
N GLU A 326 -22.04 -0.68 16.99
CA GLU A 326 -22.16 -0.95 18.42
C GLU A 326 -21.47 -2.27 18.80
N TYR A 327 -21.70 -3.34 18.03
CA TYR A 327 -21.04 -4.62 18.24
C TYR A 327 -19.51 -4.50 18.13
N HIS A 328 -19.03 -3.87 17.04
CA HIS A 328 -17.59 -3.76 16.80
C HIS A 328 -16.88 -2.80 17.76
N SER A 329 -17.57 -1.81 18.33
CA SER A 329 -17.01 -0.91 19.33
C SER A 329 -16.61 -1.61 20.64
N ILE A 330 -17.19 -2.78 20.91
CA ILE A 330 -16.81 -3.62 22.07
C ILE A 330 -15.48 -4.34 21.80
N LEU A 331 -15.19 -4.63 20.53
CA LEU A 331 -14.04 -5.43 20.11
C LEU A 331 -12.83 -4.57 19.72
N MET A 332 -13.09 -3.39 19.18
CA MET A 332 -12.05 -2.53 18.58
C MET A 332 -12.36 -1.07 18.86
N GLU A 333 -11.38 -0.34 19.37
CA GLU A 333 -11.40 1.11 19.43
C GLU A 333 -11.25 1.72 18.02
N PRO A 334 -11.93 2.86 17.77
CA PRO A 334 -11.82 3.51 16.47
C PRO A 334 -10.42 4.06 16.24
N TRP A 335 -9.97 3.96 14.99
CA TRP A 335 -8.81 4.66 14.47
C TRP A 335 -9.31 6.00 13.93
N ASP A 336 -8.97 7.09 14.58
CA ASP A 336 -9.57 8.40 14.35
C ASP A 336 -8.52 9.48 14.08
N GLY A 337 -8.91 10.40 13.22
CA GLY A 337 -8.14 11.54 12.75
C GLY A 337 -8.60 11.97 11.36
N PRO A 338 -8.28 13.18 10.91
CA PRO A 338 -8.69 13.66 9.59
C PRO A 338 -7.99 12.84 8.49
N ALA A 339 -8.73 12.01 7.78
CA ALA A 339 -8.17 11.14 6.73
C ALA A 339 -9.17 10.81 5.61
N ALA A 340 -8.68 10.80 4.37
CA ALA A 340 -9.31 10.13 3.25
C ALA A 340 -8.54 8.84 2.97
N LEU A 341 -9.23 7.72 2.95
CA LEU A 341 -8.66 6.38 2.89
C LEU A 341 -9.08 5.70 1.59
N LEU A 342 -8.11 5.25 0.81
CA LEU A 342 -8.34 4.38 -0.35
C LEU A 342 -7.68 3.04 -0.09
N PHE A 343 -8.34 1.94 -0.45
CA PHE A 343 -7.87 0.60 -0.13
C PHE A 343 -8.22 -0.41 -1.22
N SER A 344 -7.41 -1.45 -1.35
CA SER A 344 -7.65 -2.56 -2.26
C SER A 344 -6.91 -3.83 -1.82
N ASP A 345 -7.54 -4.98 -2.01
CA ASP A 345 -6.94 -6.31 -1.90
C ASP A 345 -6.64 -6.96 -3.26
N GLY A 346 -6.71 -6.18 -4.35
CA GLY A 346 -6.55 -6.66 -5.72
C GLY A 346 -7.82 -7.23 -6.35
N ARG A 347 -8.89 -7.47 -5.56
CA ARG A 347 -10.24 -7.84 -6.02
C ARG A 347 -11.22 -6.70 -5.83
N PHE A 348 -11.23 -6.13 -4.63
CA PHE A 348 -12.04 -4.98 -4.28
C PHE A 348 -11.17 -3.73 -4.27
N ALA A 349 -11.76 -2.62 -4.67
CA ALA A 349 -11.23 -1.30 -4.48
C ALA A 349 -12.29 -0.44 -3.81
N GLY A 350 -11.91 0.31 -2.80
CA GLY A 350 -12.84 1.11 -2.02
C GLY A 350 -12.22 2.40 -1.53
N GLY A 351 -13.09 3.33 -1.16
CA GLY A 351 -12.71 4.57 -0.52
C GLY A 351 -13.65 4.88 0.62
N MET A 352 -13.11 5.45 1.69
CA MET A 352 -13.92 5.97 2.79
C MET A 352 -13.27 7.22 3.37
N LEU A 353 -14.09 8.05 3.97
CA LEU A 353 -13.64 9.19 4.74
C LEU A 353 -13.34 8.76 6.18
N ASP A 354 -12.70 9.66 6.92
CA ASP A 354 -12.58 9.51 8.37
C ASP A 354 -13.96 9.55 9.05
N ARG A 355 -14.00 9.23 10.34
CA ARG A 355 -15.24 9.14 11.13
C ARG A 355 -16.16 10.36 11.01
N ASN A 356 -15.60 11.54 10.85
CA ASN A 356 -16.33 12.81 10.81
C ASN A 356 -16.35 13.45 9.42
N GLY A 357 -15.74 12.82 8.41
CA GLY A 357 -15.66 13.33 7.05
C GLY A 357 -14.85 14.64 6.93
N LEU A 358 -13.79 14.78 7.70
CA LEU A 358 -12.97 16.00 7.75
C LEU A 358 -12.10 16.19 6.51
N ARG A 359 -11.55 15.09 5.96
CA ARG A 359 -10.83 15.11 4.69
C ARG A 359 -11.77 14.74 3.54
N PRO A 360 -11.88 15.59 2.50
CA PRO A 360 -12.75 15.30 1.37
C PRO A 360 -12.12 14.27 0.43
N ALA A 361 -12.98 13.58 -0.31
CA ALA A 361 -12.63 12.83 -1.51
C ALA A 361 -13.69 13.08 -2.58
N ARG A 362 -13.27 13.08 -3.83
CA ARG A 362 -14.16 13.24 -4.99
C ARG A 362 -14.10 12.00 -5.85
N TYR A 363 -15.19 11.67 -6.51
CA TYR A 363 -15.20 10.61 -7.50
C TYR A 363 -15.96 11.03 -8.76
N LEU A 364 -15.61 10.42 -9.86
CA LEU A 364 -16.33 10.49 -11.12
C LEU A 364 -16.33 9.12 -11.79
N ILE A 365 -17.35 8.87 -12.59
CA ILE A 365 -17.45 7.69 -13.44
C ILE A 365 -17.51 8.18 -14.89
N THR A 366 -16.61 7.70 -15.70
CA THR A 366 -16.54 8.03 -17.13
C THR A 366 -17.56 7.23 -17.93
N LYS A 367 -17.80 7.63 -19.19
CA LYS A 367 -18.64 6.88 -20.14
C LYS A 367 -18.11 5.49 -20.47
N ASN A 368 -16.84 5.24 -20.22
CA ASN A 368 -16.16 3.95 -20.47
C ASN A 368 -16.05 3.11 -19.18
N ASP A 369 -16.96 3.31 -18.21
CA ASP A 369 -17.04 2.58 -16.96
C ASP A 369 -15.73 2.57 -16.15
N THR A 370 -14.97 3.66 -16.26
CA THR A 370 -13.80 3.89 -15.41
C THR A 370 -14.17 4.85 -14.29
N MET A 371 -14.04 4.39 -13.05
CA MET A 371 -14.19 5.22 -11.86
C MET A 371 -12.83 5.81 -11.49
N VAL A 372 -12.81 7.11 -11.24
CA VAL A 372 -11.66 7.82 -10.66
C VAL A 372 -12.09 8.38 -9.32
N VAL A 373 -11.32 8.11 -8.28
CA VAL A 373 -11.49 8.68 -6.93
C VAL A 373 -10.21 9.37 -6.56
N ALA A 374 -10.26 10.58 -6.03
CA ALA A 374 -9.08 11.29 -5.59
C ALA A 374 -9.41 12.23 -4.43
N SER A 375 -8.40 12.56 -3.64
CA SER A 375 -8.52 13.55 -2.57
C SER A 375 -8.71 14.97 -3.10
N GLU A 376 -8.51 15.15 -4.41
CA GLU A 376 -8.61 16.45 -5.09
C GLU A 376 -9.17 16.32 -6.50
#